data_4f0ce7fb57edca7a5cbd60baf5b3d8d5
#
_entry.id   4f0ce7fb57edca7a5cbd60baf5b3d8d5
#
_cell.length_a   1.000
_cell.length_b   1.000
_cell.length_c   1.000
_cell.angle_alpha   90.00
_cell.angle_beta   90.00
_cell.angle_gamma   90.00
#
_symmetry.space_group_name_H-M   'P 1'
#
loop_
_entity.id
_entity.type
_entity.pdbx_description
1 polymer ?
#
loop_
_entity_poly.entity_id
_entity_poly.type
_entity_poly.pdbx_seq_one_letter_code
_entity_poly.pdbx_strand_id
1 'polypeptide(L)'
;MKKVVSLILVGAICGGISIFLPRFLQDYKKSIPAKKSVYIPLQATYSQMLDSIATAVEDMKSFKKVALRNELEKNFKPGRYLLTPDKSNKDLARMLRMGWESPMMLTLSGNIRGLEKLSGILGKRLAADSASFMEHFAKGSTWEENGFKKETFMAMFLPNTYEVYWTITPGKFVERMKKEYDKFWNQERLEKAKGIGLTPVEVSILASIVCEETNYTPEMPRVAGVYMNRLKRGMKLDADPTVKFALNDPSIKRILYKHLKVDSPYNTYLYAGLPPGPITIPSIKGIDAVLDYEHHNYLYFCANANMDGTHKFAVTLAAHNRNAREYQAALNRLKIK
;
A
#
# COMPACT_ATOMS: atom_id res chain seq x y z
N MET A 1 -55.32 16.55 52.97
CA MET A 1 -54.53 15.53 52.28
C MET A 1 -54.41 15.76 50.76
N LYS A 2 -55.47 15.97 49.97
CA LYS A 2 -55.38 16.16 48.49
C LYS A 2 -54.45 17.31 48.03
N LYS A 3 -54.46 18.46 48.72
CA LYS A 3 -53.58 19.62 48.37
C LYS A 3 -52.09 19.36 48.64
N VAL A 4 -51.72 18.59 49.64
CA VAL A 4 -50.35 18.23 50.00
C VAL A 4 -49.80 17.19 48.98
N VAL A 5 -50.62 16.23 48.58
CA VAL A 5 -50.26 15.26 47.52
C VAL A 5 -50.08 15.94 46.16
N SER A 6 -50.94 16.94 45.86
CA SER A 6 -50.80 17.71 44.61
C SER A 6 -49.50 18.56 44.56
N LEU A 7 -49.07 19.16 45.69
CA LEU A 7 -47.83 19.93 45.77
C LEU A 7 -46.59 19.00 45.64
N ILE A 8 -46.62 17.82 46.25
CA ILE A 8 -45.55 16.83 46.16
C ILE A 8 -45.40 16.30 44.71
N LEU A 9 -46.52 16.03 44.03
CA LEU A 9 -46.53 15.63 42.62
C LEU A 9 -46.00 16.75 41.70
N VAL A 10 -46.41 18.00 41.88
CA VAL A 10 -45.92 19.12 41.10
C VAL A 10 -44.42 19.35 41.35
N GLY A 11 -43.97 19.26 42.62
CA GLY A 11 -42.54 19.35 42.98
C GLY A 11 -41.69 18.22 42.35
N ALA A 12 -42.20 17.00 42.32
CA ALA A 12 -41.52 15.86 41.68
C ALA A 12 -41.48 15.98 40.15
N ILE A 13 -42.56 16.49 39.52
CA ILE A 13 -42.60 16.76 38.08
C ILE A 13 -41.65 17.90 37.72
N CYS A 14 -41.67 19.02 38.45
CA CYS A 14 -40.76 20.15 38.24
C CYS A 14 -39.28 19.74 38.49
N GLY A 15 -38.99 18.96 39.54
CA GLY A 15 -37.67 18.41 39.83
C GLY A 15 -37.19 17.44 38.74
N GLY A 16 -38.08 16.58 38.24
CA GLY A 16 -37.82 15.70 37.13
C GLY A 16 -37.48 16.48 35.83
N ILE A 17 -38.29 17.44 35.48
CA ILE A 17 -38.09 18.29 34.28
C ILE A 17 -36.76 19.07 34.39
N SER A 18 -36.42 19.61 35.55
CA SER A 18 -35.20 20.42 35.76
C SER A 18 -33.91 19.58 35.60
N ILE A 19 -33.96 18.27 35.82
CA ILE A 19 -32.81 17.37 35.64
C ILE A 19 -32.82 16.73 34.27
N PHE A 20 -33.98 16.27 33.78
CA PHE A 20 -34.10 15.55 32.50
C PHE A 20 -33.93 16.47 31.28
N LEU A 21 -34.49 17.65 31.28
CA LEU A 21 -34.44 18.55 30.13
C LEU A 21 -33.00 18.98 29.77
N PRO A 22 -32.17 19.46 30.74
CA PRO A 22 -30.76 19.77 30.42
C PRO A 22 -29.94 18.55 29.92
N ARG A 23 -30.19 17.36 30.47
CA ARG A 23 -29.54 16.14 30.02
C ARG A 23 -29.94 15.80 28.58
N PHE A 24 -31.22 15.81 28.31
CA PHE A 24 -31.75 15.59 26.96
C PHE A 24 -31.15 16.58 25.95
N LEU A 25 -31.15 17.85 26.25
CA LEU A 25 -30.59 18.88 25.36
C LEU A 25 -29.10 18.67 25.11
N GLN A 26 -28.31 18.25 26.10
CA GLN A 26 -26.88 17.96 25.93
C GLN A 26 -26.67 16.69 25.06
N ASP A 27 -27.46 15.66 25.30
CA ASP A 27 -27.34 14.39 24.58
C ASP A 27 -27.62 14.55 23.08
N TYR A 28 -28.67 15.28 22.74
CA TYR A 28 -29.10 15.47 21.34
C TYR A 28 -28.55 16.72 20.68
N LYS A 29 -27.70 17.49 21.38
CA LYS A 29 -27.02 18.64 20.77
C LYS A 29 -26.11 18.20 19.67
N LYS A 30 -26.23 18.83 18.51
CA LYS A 30 -25.33 18.69 17.36
C LYS A 30 -24.22 19.70 17.49
N SER A 31 -23.03 19.25 17.84
CA SER A 31 -21.87 20.12 18.14
C SER A 31 -20.77 20.03 17.11
N ILE A 32 -21.00 19.33 15.99
CA ILE A 32 -20.04 19.12 14.91
C ILE A 32 -20.42 20.04 13.75
N PRO A 33 -19.67 21.12 13.48
CA PRO A 33 -20.04 22.12 12.48
C PRO A 33 -19.84 21.67 11.06
N ALA A 34 -18.83 20.82 10.81
CA ALA A 34 -18.45 20.34 9.49
C ALA A 34 -17.95 18.91 9.53
N LYS A 35 -18.02 18.22 8.38
CA LYS A 35 -17.48 16.87 8.22
C LYS A 35 -15.97 16.88 8.44
N LYS A 36 -15.47 16.12 9.40
CA LYS A 36 -14.06 16.04 9.76
C LYS A 36 -13.66 14.64 10.22
N SER A 37 -12.47 14.19 9.81
CA SER A 37 -11.85 12.98 10.36
C SER A 37 -11.07 13.32 11.62
N VAL A 38 -11.32 12.57 12.68
CA VAL A 38 -10.59 12.63 13.95
C VAL A 38 -9.88 11.31 14.17
N TYR A 39 -8.63 11.37 14.64
CA TYR A 39 -7.80 10.21 14.91
C TYR A 39 -7.53 10.12 16.42
N ILE A 40 -7.87 8.97 17.01
CA ILE A 40 -7.61 8.66 18.41
C ILE A 40 -6.53 7.58 18.45
N PRO A 41 -5.30 7.89 18.93
CA PRO A 41 -4.18 6.97 18.96
C PRO A 41 -4.46 5.68 19.73
N LEU A 42 -3.73 4.60 19.39
CA LEU A 42 -3.90 3.27 19.98
C LEU A 42 -3.77 3.26 21.52
N GLN A 43 -2.89 4.08 22.07
CA GLN A 43 -2.60 4.19 23.50
C GLN A 43 -3.03 5.55 24.10
N ALA A 44 -4.02 6.21 23.48
CA ALA A 44 -4.47 7.51 23.94
C ALA A 44 -5.05 7.43 25.35
N THR A 45 -4.69 8.39 26.18
CA THR A 45 -5.39 8.67 27.46
C THR A 45 -6.74 9.31 27.19
N TYR A 46 -7.62 9.35 28.17
CA TYR A 46 -8.90 10.03 28.06
C TYR A 46 -8.73 11.51 27.70
N SER A 47 -7.75 12.20 28.30
CA SER A 47 -7.45 13.59 27.95
C SER A 47 -7.06 13.74 26.47
N GLN A 48 -6.16 12.90 25.97
CA GLN A 48 -5.75 12.92 24.57
C GLN A 48 -6.91 12.60 23.59
N MET A 49 -7.82 11.72 24.01
CA MET A 49 -9.05 11.48 23.25
C MET A 49 -9.92 12.74 23.20
N LEU A 50 -10.11 13.43 24.33
CA LEU A 50 -10.86 14.69 24.37
C LEU A 50 -10.20 15.78 23.52
N ASP A 51 -8.86 15.88 23.55
CA ASP A 51 -8.11 16.85 22.74
C ASP A 51 -8.28 16.58 21.24
N SER A 52 -8.26 15.28 20.85
CA SER A 52 -8.54 14.88 19.48
C SER A 52 -9.95 15.29 19.05
N ILE A 53 -10.95 15.04 19.88
CA ILE A 53 -12.36 15.39 19.61
C ILE A 53 -12.57 16.91 19.58
N ALA A 54 -11.87 17.68 20.41
CA ALA A 54 -11.96 19.15 20.45
C ALA A 54 -11.58 19.79 19.10
N THR A 55 -10.84 19.10 18.26
CA THR A 55 -10.53 19.60 16.91
C THR A 55 -11.75 19.67 15.98
N ALA A 56 -12.85 18.98 16.31
CA ALA A 56 -14.03 18.83 15.46
C ALA A 56 -15.37 19.13 16.16
N VAL A 57 -15.37 19.31 17.47
CA VAL A 57 -16.57 19.58 18.28
C VAL A 57 -16.46 20.95 18.89
N GLU A 58 -17.42 21.85 18.60
CA GLU A 58 -17.43 23.21 19.12
C GLU A 58 -17.82 23.27 20.61
N ASP A 59 -18.89 22.58 21.01
CA ASP A 59 -19.35 22.58 22.40
C ASP A 59 -18.78 21.42 23.21
N MET A 60 -17.47 21.48 23.48
CA MET A 60 -16.78 20.51 24.34
C MET A 60 -17.33 20.45 25.77
N LYS A 61 -17.93 21.54 26.27
CA LYS A 61 -18.52 21.58 27.63
C LYS A 61 -19.72 20.63 27.73
N SER A 62 -20.61 20.64 26.73
CA SER A 62 -21.72 19.69 26.63
C SER A 62 -21.24 18.29 26.37
N PHE A 63 -20.30 18.13 25.41
CA PHE A 63 -19.78 16.83 25.05
C PHE A 63 -19.10 16.10 26.23
N LYS A 64 -18.25 16.80 27.02
CA LYS A 64 -17.59 16.21 28.21
C LYS A 64 -18.61 15.65 29.22
N LYS A 65 -19.75 16.32 29.43
CA LYS A 65 -20.81 15.79 30.32
C LYS A 65 -21.45 14.51 29.76
N VAL A 66 -21.67 14.47 28.44
CA VAL A 66 -22.19 13.27 27.76
C VAL A 66 -21.17 12.14 27.78
N ALA A 67 -19.90 12.46 27.56
CA ALA A 67 -18.79 11.50 27.59
C ALA A 67 -18.67 10.81 28.96
N LEU A 68 -18.74 11.56 30.05
CA LEU A 68 -18.71 11.03 31.43
C LEU A 68 -19.92 10.12 31.69
N ARG A 69 -21.14 10.52 31.31
CA ARG A 69 -22.35 9.69 31.47
C ARG A 69 -22.31 8.39 30.67
N ASN A 70 -21.55 8.37 29.57
CA ASN A 70 -21.34 7.18 28.75
C ASN A 70 -20.06 6.42 29.11
N GLU A 71 -19.41 6.76 30.23
CA GLU A 71 -18.22 6.09 30.75
C GLU A 71 -17.05 6.04 29.75
N LEU A 72 -16.93 7.07 28.90
CA LEU A 72 -15.87 7.10 27.90
C LEU A 72 -14.47 7.13 28.52
N GLU A 73 -14.33 7.65 29.75
CA GLU A 73 -13.05 7.64 30.46
C GLU A 73 -12.42 6.24 30.53
N LYS A 74 -13.27 5.20 30.63
CA LYS A 74 -12.84 3.80 30.77
C LYS A 74 -13.02 2.97 29.50
N ASN A 75 -13.90 3.41 28.59
CA ASN A 75 -14.45 2.51 27.57
C ASN A 75 -14.32 3.04 26.13
N PHE A 76 -13.68 4.19 25.88
CA PHE A 76 -13.46 4.65 24.49
C PHE A 76 -12.52 3.70 23.74
N LYS A 77 -12.66 3.66 22.43
CA LYS A 77 -11.80 2.87 21.53
C LYS A 77 -10.96 3.79 20.64
N PRO A 78 -9.68 3.46 20.42
CA PRO A 78 -8.87 4.13 19.41
C PRO A 78 -9.48 3.93 18.01
N GLY A 79 -9.13 4.82 17.08
CA GLY A 79 -9.62 4.68 15.71
C GLY A 79 -9.67 6.00 14.95
N ARG A 80 -9.97 5.89 13.66
CA ARG A 80 -10.34 7.03 12.82
C ARG A 80 -11.85 7.16 12.77
N TYR A 81 -12.37 8.29 13.24
CA TYR A 81 -13.79 8.59 13.27
C TYR A 81 -14.12 9.72 12.29
N LEU A 82 -15.01 9.46 11.34
CA LEU A 82 -15.54 10.48 10.45
C LEU A 82 -16.75 11.12 11.11
N LEU A 83 -16.56 12.31 11.65
CA LEU A 83 -17.60 13.09 12.32
C LEU A 83 -18.35 13.92 11.29
N THR A 84 -19.68 13.96 11.41
CA THR A 84 -20.58 14.67 10.49
C THR A 84 -21.61 15.51 11.27
N PRO A 85 -22.10 16.63 10.70
CA PRO A 85 -23.01 17.57 11.41
C PRO A 85 -24.36 16.99 11.85
N ASP A 86 -24.76 15.86 11.27
CA ASP A 86 -25.99 15.14 11.64
C ASP A 86 -25.88 14.43 13.00
N LYS A 87 -24.67 14.14 13.47
CA LYS A 87 -24.42 13.40 14.70
C LYS A 87 -24.62 14.25 15.93
N SER A 88 -25.37 13.73 16.90
CA SER A 88 -25.50 14.33 18.24
C SER A 88 -24.28 13.96 19.12
N ASN A 89 -24.16 14.66 20.27
CA ASN A 89 -23.15 14.31 21.27
C ASN A 89 -23.31 12.86 21.78
N LYS A 90 -24.54 12.36 21.87
CA LYS A 90 -24.84 10.97 22.27
C LYS A 90 -24.39 9.98 21.19
N ASP A 91 -24.64 10.29 19.91
CA ASP A 91 -24.18 9.45 18.80
C ASP A 91 -22.65 9.37 18.78
N LEU A 92 -21.98 10.52 18.95
CA LEU A 92 -20.53 10.60 19.03
C LEU A 92 -19.98 9.77 20.21
N ALA A 93 -20.55 9.93 21.40
CA ALA A 93 -20.13 9.14 22.56
C ALA A 93 -20.33 7.64 22.33
N ARG A 94 -21.43 7.24 21.69
CA ARG A 94 -21.72 5.84 21.35
C ARG A 94 -20.71 5.31 20.30
N MET A 95 -20.42 6.09 19.26
CA MET A 95 -19.42 5.72 18.25
C MET A 95 -18.06 5.44 18.90
N LEU A 96 -17.59 6.32 19.78
CA LEU A 96 -16.32 6.18 20.47
C LEU A 96 -16.29 4.98 21.42
N ARG A 97 -17.37 4.75 22.15
CA ARG A 97 -17.49 3.62 23.08
C ARG A 97 -17.53 2.28 22.38
N MET A 98 -18.27 2.21 21.26
CA MET A 98 -18.44 0.97 20.49
C MET A 98 -17.29 0.69 19.52
N GLY A 99 -16.41 1.67 19.30
CA GLY A 99 -15.33 1.53 18.34
C GLY A 99 -15.82 1.51 16.89
N TRP A 100 -16.86 2.26 16.57
CA TRP A 100 -17.37 2.36 15.19
C TRP A 100 -16.48 3.31 14.38
N GLU A 101 -15.24 2.88 14.20
CA GLU A 101 -14.31 3.65 13.38
C GLU A 101 -14.72 3.62 11.89
N SER A 102 -14.30 4.65 11.18
CA SER A 102 -14.60 4.81 9.76
C SER A 102 -13.42 4.31 8.93
N PRO A 103 -13.65 3.48 7.91
CA PRO A 103 -12.57 3.03 7.05
C PRO A 103 -11.94 4.19 6.27
N MET A 104 -10.72 3.98 5.80
CA MET A 104 -9.98 4.90 4.94
C MET A 104 -9.42 4.19 3.73
N MET A 105 -9.13 4.97 2.68
CA MET A 105 -8.51 4.46 1.47
C MET A 105 -6.99 4.50 1.61
N LEU A 106 -6.37 3.33 1.56
CA LEU A 106 -4.93 3.13 1.55
C LEU A 106 -4.48 2.74 0.15
N THR A 107 -3.75 3.63 -0.53
CA THR A 107 -3.20 3.32 -1.86
C THR A 107 -1.79 2.79 -1.72
N LEU A 108 -1.56 1.59 -2.23
CA LEU A 108 -0.25 1.04 -2.52
C LEU A 108 0.04 1.26 -4.00
N SER A 109 1.07 2.03 -4.31
CA SER A 109 1.55 2.19 -5.68
C SER A 109 2.49 1.03 -6.06
N GLY A 110 2.74 0.86 -7.35
CA GLY A 110 3.89 0.08 -7.84
C GLY A 110 5.22 0.74 -7.49
N ASN A 111 6.31 0.09 -7.86
CA ASN A 111 7.69 0.59 -7.69
C ASN A 111 8.13 0.80 -6.22
N ILE A 112 7.48 0.11 -5.28
CA ILE A 112 7.94 0.03 -3.89
C ILE A 112 9.04 -1.02 -3.81
N ARG A 113 10.26 -0.58 -3.46
CA ARG A 113 11.43 -1.45 -3.33
C ARG A 113 11.66 -1.81 -1.88
N GLY A 114 11.52 -3.10 -1.55
CA GLY A 114 11.80 -3.65 -0.22
C GLY A 114 10.72 -3.42 0.83
N LEU A 115 10.78 -4.24 1.86
CA LEU A 115 9.82 -4.22 2.98
C LEU A 115 9.99 -2.98 3.86
N GLU A 116 11.20 -2.43 3.94
CA GLU A 116 11.52 -1.21 4.70
C GLU A 116 10.73 -0.01 4.14
N LYS A 117 10.73 0.15 2.81
CA LYS A 117 9.99 1.23 2.16
C LYS A 117 8.49 1.03 2.29
N LEU A 118 8.01 -0.22 2.16
CA LEU A 118 6.60 -0.56 2.37
C LEU A 118 6.18 -0.24 3.80
N SER A 119 6.94 -0.70 4.81
CA SER A 119 6.70 -0.42 6.24
C SER A 119 6.68 1.08 6.53
N GLY A 120 7.60 1.84 5.92
CA GLY A 120 7.63 3.30 6.05
C GLY A 120 6.40 3.99 5.47
N ILE A 121 5.85 3.50 4.36
CA ILE A 121 4.59 4.00 3.79
C ILE A 121 3.41 3.69 4.71
N LEU A 122 3.33 2.45 5.20
CA LEU A 122 2.26 1.99 6.08
C LEU A 122 2.26 2.75 7.41
N GLY A 123 3.42 2.88 8.05
CA GLY A 123 3.55 3.58 9.34
C GLY A 123 3.24 5.09 9.26
N LYS A 124 3.35 5.71 8.07
CA LYS A 124 2.90 7.10 7.87
C LYS A 124 1.40 7.26 7.67
N ARG A 125 0.71 6.19 7.34
CA ARG A 125 -0.71 6.20 6.96
C ARG A 125 -1.62 5.56 8.00
N LEU A 126 -1.11 4.62 8.79
CA LEU A 126 -1.86 3.78 9.72
C LEU A 126 -1.46 4.10 11.18
N ALA A 127 -2.20 3.55 12.13
CA ALA A 127 -1.92 3.75 13.56
C ALA A 127 -0.67 3.01 14.05
N ALA A 128 -0.40 1.83 13.50
CA ALA A 128 0.83 1.10 13.76
C ALA A 128 2.01 1.78 13.05
N ASP A 129 3.13 1.91 13.72
CA ASP A 129 4.32 2.54 13.17
C ASP A 129 5.10 1.63 12.19
N SER A 130 6.09 2.21 11.52
CA SER A 130 6.91 1.49 10.55
C SER A 130 7.73 0.36 11.18
N ALA A 131 8.13 0.50 12.45
CA ALA A 131 8.89 -0.52 13.16
C ALA A 131 8.05 -1.76 13.42
N SER A 132 6.80 -1.58 13.87
CA SER A 132 5.83 -2.66 14.08
C SER A 132 5.54 -3.45 12.79
N PHE A 133 5.39 -2.74 11.65
CA PHE A 133 5.23 -3.41 10.36
C PHE A 133 6.49 -4.18 9.97
N MET A 134 7.67 -3.56 10.11
CA MET A 134 8.93 -4.20 9.73
C MET A 134 9.23 -5.42 10.59
N GLU A 135 9.01 -5.33 11.91
CA GLU A 135 9.14 -6.47 12.83
C GLU A 135 8.25 -7.64 12.40
N HIS A 136 6.98 -7.36 12.08
CA HIS A 136 6.05 -8.40 11.65
C HIS A 136 6.46 -9.01 10.30
N PHE A 137 6.86 -8.19 9.33
CA PHE A 137 7.32 -8.66 8.01
C PHE A 137 8.64 -9.45 8.08
N ALA A 138 9.47 -9.23 9.08
CA ALA A 138 10.73 -9.95 9.27
C ALA A 138 10.58 -11.35 9.88
N LYS A 139 9.42 -11.68 10.44
CA LYS A 139 9.17 -13.00 11.06
C LYS A 139 9.04 -14.08 9.99
N GLY A 140 9.78 -15.18 10.16
CA GLY A 140 9.73 -16.34 9.23
C GLY A 140 8.32 -16.91 9.06
N SER A 141 7.59 -17.07 10.16
CA SER A 141 6.21 -17.53 10.16
C SER A 141 5.29 -16.66 9.27
N THR A 142 5.53 -15.35 9.19
CA THR A 142 4.71 -14.45 8.36
C THR A 142 4.79 -14.80 6.87
N TRP A 143 5.97 -15.18 6.34
CA TRP A 143 6.09 -15.55 4.94
C TRP A 143 5.61 -16.97 4.70
N GLU A 144 6.06 -17.90 5.54
CA GLU A 144 5.82 -19.35 5.39
C GLU A 144 4.34 -19.69 5.47
N GLU A 145 3.62 -19.16 6.47
CA GLU A 145 2.17 -19.34 6.63
C GLU A 145 1.36 -18.80 5.45
N ASN A 146 1.92 -17.82 4.73
CA ASN A 146 1.29 -17.25 3.53
C ASN A 146 1.78 -17.90 2.22
N GLY A 147 2.64 -18.92 2.29
CA GLY A 147 3.13 -19.67 1.13
C GLY A 147 4.26 -18.98 0.36
N PHE A 148 5.03 -18.11 1.02
CA PHE A 148 6.16 -17.39 0.42
C PHE A 148 7.47 -17.74 1.12
N LYS A 149 8.58 -17.36 0.49
CA LYS A 149 9.89 -17.25 1.11
C LYS A 149 10.17 -15.78 1.40
N LYS A 150 11.21 -15.49 2.18
CA LYS A 150 11.65 -14.13 2.48
C LYS A 150 11.81 -13.28 1.21
N GLU A 151 12.52 -13.83 0.23
CA GLU A 151 12.84 -13.15 -1.03
C GLU A 151 11.61 -12.92 -1.89
N THR A 152 10.60 -13.81 -1.80
CA THR A 152 9.40 -13.76 -2.64
C THR A 152 8.20 -13.09 -1.98
N PHE A 153 8.29 -12.75 -0.69
CA PHE A 153 7.18 -12.18 0.08
C PHE A 153 6.63 -10.87 -0.53
N MET A 154 7.50 -10.07 -1.14
CA MET A 154 7.09 -8.86 -1.84
C MET A 154 6.12 -9.12 -3.00
N ALA A 155 6.10 -10.32 -3.60
CA ALA A 155 5.17 -10.68 -4.67
C ALA A 155 3.70 -10.73 -4.20
N MET A 156 3.46 -10.87 -2.90
CA MET A 156 2.11 -10.89 -2.31
C MET A 156 1.41 -9.52 -2.42
N PHE A 157 2.16 -8.43 -2.39
CA PHE A 157 1.60 -7.09 -2.37
C PHE A 157 1.28 -6.63 -3.80
N LEU A 158 0.03 -6.25 -4.04
CA LEU A 158 -0.43 -5.77 -5.33
C LEU A 158 -0.71 -4.27 -5.26
N PRO A 159 -0.37 -3.49 -6.30
CA PRO A 159 -0.74 -2.08 -6.35
C PRO A 159 -2.25 -1.94 -6.51
N ASN A 160 -2.88 -1.29 -5.55
CA ASN A 160 -4.30 -0.96 -5.57
C ASN A 160 -4.62 0.06 -4.47
N THR A 161 -5.86 0.51 -4.44
CA THR A 161 -6.41 1.28 -3.32
C THR A 161 -7.31 0.37 -2.50
N TYR A 162 -6.92 0.17 -1.24
CA TYR A 162 -7.59 -0.74 -0.31
C TYR A 162 -8.38 0.06 0.73
N GLU A 163 -9.62 -0.34 0.96
CA GLU A 163 -10.36 0.14 2.11
C GLU A 163 -9.91 -0.62 3.35
N VAL A 164 -9.38 0.09 4.34
CA VAL A 164 -8.86 -0.46 5.60
C VAL A 164 -9.24 0.42 6.77
N TYR A 165 -9.26 -0.15 7.97
CA TYR A 165 -9.33 0.65 9.18
C TYR A 165 -7.94 1.22 9.52
N TRP A 166 -7.93 2.45 10.05
CA TRP A 166 -6.69 3.10 10.44
C TRP A 166 -5.91 2.31 11.52
N THR A 167 -6.63 1.62 12.39
CA THR A 167 -6.09 0.78 13.47
C THR A 167 -5.71 -0.62 13.04
N ILE A 168 -5.76 -0.95 11.73
CA ILE A 168 -5.40 -2.28 11.25
C ILE A 168 -4.01 -2.69 11.75
N THR A 169 -3.92 -3.86 12.39
CA THR A 169 -2.64 -4.39 12.87
C THR A 169 -1.81 -4.94 11.70
N PRO A 170 -0.45 -5.02 11.83
CA PRO A 170 0.40 -5.61 10.80
C PRO A 170 -0.05 -7.02 10.37
N GLY A 171 -0.44 -7.88 11.30
CA GLY A 171 -0.95 -9.23 10.97
C GLY A 171 -2.23 -9.19 10.16
N LYS A 172 -3.21 -8.37 10.58
CA LYS A 172 -4.47 -8.22 9.82
C LYS A 172 -4.25 -7.58 8.44
N PHE A 173 -3.27 -6.71 8.33
CA PHE A 173 -2.87 -6.16 7.04
C PHE A 173 -2.31 -7.27 6.11
N VAL A 174 -1.43 -8.13 6.61
CA VAL A 174 -0.90 -9.28 5.84
C VAL A 174 -2.03 -10.22 5.42
N GLU A 175 -2.93 -10.60 6.34
CA GLU A 175 -4.11 -11.42 6.01
C GLU A 175 -4.96 -10.78 4.90
N ARG A 176 -5.15 -9.46 4.94
CA ARG A 176 -5.88 -8.73 3.91
C ARG A 176 -5.16 -8.76 2.58
N MET A 177 -3.85 -8.54 2.55
CA MET A 177 -3.05 -8.59 1.32
C MET A 177 -3.02 -9.99 0.72
N LYS A 178 -2.94 -11.03 1.54
CA LYS A 178 -3.03 -12.42 1.07
C LYS A 178 -4.36 -12.70 0.38
N LYS A 179 -5.48 -12.26 0.97
CA LYS A 179 -6.80 -12.42 0.34
C LYS A 179 -6.90 -11.69 -1.01
N GLU A 180 -6.32 -10.49 -1.11
CA GLU A 180 -6.29 -9.75 -2.38
C GLU A 180 -5.39 -10.43 -3.41
N TYR A 181 -4.26 -10.98 -3.00
CA TYR A 181 -3.37 -11.80 -3.83
C TYR A 181 -4.11 -13.03 -4.37
N ASP A 182 -4.76 -13.81 -3.51
CA ASP A 182 -5.48 -15.01 -3.92
C ASP A 182 -6.66 -14.69 -4.87
N LYS A 183 -7.35 -13.58 -4.62
CA LYS A 183 -8.41 -13.11 -5.51
C LYS A 183 -7.86 -12.64 -6.86
N PHE A 184 -6.71 -12.00 -6.89
CA PHE A 184 -6.07 -11.52 -8.11
C PHE A 184 -5.60 -12.67 -9.00
N TRP A 185 -4.97 -13.69 -8.41
CA TRP A 185 -4.53 -14.90 -9.09
C TRP A 185 -5.70 -15.89 -9.26
N ASN A 186 -6.74 -15.43 -9.99
CA ASN A 186 -7.88 -16.24 -10.35
C ASN A 186 -7.49 -17.34 -11.36
N GLN A 187 -8.45 -18.23 -11.66
CA GLN A 187 -8.22 -19.37 -12.55
C GLN A 187 -7.64 -18.95 -13.91
N GLU A 188 -8.15 -17.87 -14.50
CA GLU A 188 -7.67 -17.38 -15.81
C GLU A 188 -6.19 -16.99 -15.76
N ARG A 189 -5.78 -16.20 -14.74
CA ARG A 189 -4.36 -15.81 -14.58
C ARG A 189 -3.45 -16.99 -14.26
N LEU A 190 -3.93 -17.94 -13.48
CA LEU A 190 -3.18 -19.16 -13.17
C LEU A 190 -2.95 -20.00 -14.43
N GLU A 191 -3.97 -20.15 -15.30
CA GLU A 191 -3.85 -20.86 -16.58
C GLU A 191 -2.89 -20.14 -17.54
N LYS A 192 -2.95 -18.81 -17.64
CA LYS A 192 -1.98 -18.02 -18.42
C LYS A 192 -0.56 -18.21 -17.93
N ALA A 193 -0.33 -18.10 -16.61
CA ALA A 193 0.98 -18.31 -16.01
C ALA A 193 1.52 -19.72 -16.32
N LYS A 194 0.69 -20.73 -16.12
CA LYS A 194 1.03 -22.13 -16.48
C LYS A 194 1.32 -22.28 -17.97
N GLY A 195 0.54 -21.64 -18.84
CA GLY A 195 0.71 -21.68 -20.31
C GLY A 195 2.06 -21.12 -20.77
N ILE A 196 2.60 -20.14 -20.06
CA ILE A 196 3.93 -19.57 -20.34
C ILE A 196 5.06 -20.24 -19.55
N GLY A 197 4.75 -21.25 -18.71
CA GLY A 197 5.72 -22.01 -17.92
C GLY A 197 6.25 -21.29 -16.68
N LEU A 198 5.51 -20.34 -16.12
CA LEU A 198 5.88 -19.60 -14.92
C LEU A 198 4.83 -19.79 -13.81
N THR A 199 5.30 -19.77 -12.56
CA THR A 199 4.44 -19.63 -11.38
C THR A 199 3.98 -18.18 -11.19
N PRO A 200 2.92 -17.91 -10.43
CA PRO A 200 2.50 -16.55 -10.06
C PRO A 200 3.61 -15.67 -9.49
N VAL A 201 4.48 -16.26 -8.68
CA VAL A 201 5.63 -15.59 -8.08
C VAL A 201 6.66 -15.23 -9.16
N GLU A 202 6.99 -16.15 -10.04
CA GLU A 202 7.93 -15.91 -11.15
C GLU A 202 7.42 -14.87 -12.14
N VAL A 203 6.11 -14.86 -12.42
CA VAL A 203 5.47 -13.77 -13.19
C VAL A 203 5.68 -12.43 -12.48
N SER A 204 5.46 -12.36 -11.16
CA SER A 204 5.68 -11.13 -10.38
C SER A 204 7.16 -10.69 -10.40
N ILE A 205 8.09 -11.64 -10.32
CA ILE A 205 9.54 -11.36 -10.43
C ILE A 205 9.86 -10.74 -11.78
N LEU A 206 9.46 -11.38 -12.88
CA LEU A 206 9.72 -10.88 -14.22
C LEU A 206 9.03 -9.53 -14.48
N ALA A 207 7.77 -9.39 -14.03
CA ALA A 207 7.02 -8.15 -14.13
C ALA A 207 7.71 -6.99 -13.40
N SER A 208 8.35 -7.26 -12.25
CA SER A 208 9.10 -6.25 -11.49
C SER A 208 10.30 -5.71 -12.30
N ILE A 209 10.93 -6.57 -13.09
CA ILE A 209 12.02 -6.16 -13.99
C ILE A 209 11.46 -5.35 -15.16
N VAL A 210 10.42 -5.84 -15.83
CA VAL A 210 9.77 -5.15 -16.95
C VAL A 210 9.30 -3.75 -16.57
N CYS A 211 8.70 -3.58 -15.39
CA CYS A 211 8.25 -2.28 -14.89
C CYS A 211 9.39 -1.28 -14.62
N GLU A 212 10.59 -1.76 -14.34
CA GLU A 212 11.76 -0.91 -14.09
C GLU A 212 12.55 -0.61 -15.39
N GLU A 213 12.31 -1.37 -16.47
CA GLU A 213 12.89 -1.13 -17.79
C GLU A 213 12.15 -0.05 -18.55
N THR A 214 10.82 -0.05 -18.51
CA THR A 214 10.02 0.91 -19.27
C THR A 214 8.78 1.38 -18.51
N ASN A 215 8.54 2.71 -18.58
CA ASN A 215 7.28 3.31 -18.14
C ASN A 215 6.23 3.37 -19.26
N TYR A 216 6.62 3.06 -20.50
CA TYR A 216 5.73 3.06 -21.65
C TYR A 216 4.95 1.75 -21.73
N THR A 217 3.77 1.75 -21.13
CA THR A 217 2.93 0.56 -20.98
C THR A 217 2.70 -0.24 -22.27
N PRO A 218 2.47 0.39 -23.46
CA PRO A 218 2.26 -0.38 -24.70
C PRO A 218 3.46 -1.22 -25.14
N GLU A 219 4.67 -0.93 -24.64
CA GLU A 219 5.89 -1.68 -24.97
C GLU A 219 6.21 -2.80 -23.96
N MET A 220 5.58 -2.78 -22.77
CA MET A 220 5.85 -3.78 -21.74
C MET A 220 5.68 -5.23 -22.23
N PRO A 221 4.65 -5.60 -23.03
CA PRO A 221 4.52 -6.98 -23.54
C PRO A 221 5.69 -7.39 -24.44
N ARG A 222 6.25 -6.46 -25.24
CA ARG A 222 7.41 -6.70 -26.08
C ARG A 222 8.69 -6.87 -25.27
N VAL A 223 8.91 -6.01 -24.27
CA VAL A 223 10.05 -6.17 -23.34
C VAL A 223 9.96 -7.50 -22.59
N ALA A 224 8.77 -7.87 -22.09
CA ALA A 224 8.52 -9.17 -21.48
C ALA A 224 8.86 -10.33 -22.43
N GLY A 225 8.49 -10.21 -23.71
CA GLY A 225 8.82 -11.19 -24.76
C GLY A 225 10.33 -11.36 -24.96
N VAL A 226 11.14 -10.30 -24.90
CA VAL A 226 12.60 -10.40 -24.94
C VAL A 226 13.11 -11.25 -23.78
N TYR A 227 12.67 -10.97 -22.56
CA TYR A 227 13.09 -11.72 -21.38
C TYR A 227 12.63 -13.17 -21.40
N MET A 228 11.38 -13.44 -21.83
CA MET A 228 10.89 -14.80 -22.03
C MET A 228 11.72 -15.57 -23.05
N ASN A 229 12.13 -14.94 -24.15
CA ASN A 229 13.02 -15.55 -25.16
C ASN A 229 14.41 -15.86 -24.58
N ARG A 230 14.96 -14.96 -23.75
CA ARG A 230 16.24 -15.20 -23.07
C ARG A 230 16.13 -16.34 -22.06
N LEU A 231 15.08 -16.38 -21.22
CA LEU A 231 14.84 -17.46 -20.27
C LEU A 231 14.75 -18.83 -20.97
N LYS A 232 13.97 -18.92 -22.05
CA LYS A 232 13.82 -20.17 -22.84
C LYS A 232 15.14 -20.68 -23.45
N ARG A 233 16.09 -19.76 -23.68
CA ARG A 233 17.42 -20.08 -24.26
C ARG A 233 18.50 -20.23 -23.17
N GLY A 234 18.20 -20.16 -21.92
CA GLY A 234 19.17 -20.19 -20.82
C GLY A 234 20.13 -18.99 -20.81
N MET A 235 19.76 -17.89 -21.49
CA MET A 235 20.55 -16.66 -21.51
C MET A 235 20.36 -15.89 -20.20
N LYS A 236 21.39 -15.15 -19.80
CA LYS A 236 21.30 -14.17 -18.72
C LYS A 236 20.33 -13.06 -19.11
N LEU A 237 19.60 -12.48 -18.14
CA LEU A 237 18.66 -11.39 -18.45
C LEU A 237 19.38 -10.06 -18.74
N ASP A 238 20.57 -9.85 -18.17
CA ASP A 238 21.39 -8.62 -18.32
C ASP A 238 20.57 -7.35 -18.05
N ALA A 239 19.77 -7.36 -17.00
CA ALA A 239 18.85 -6.29 -16.66
C ALA A 239 19.49 -5.33 -15.65
N ASP A 240 19.77 -4.09 -16.06
CA ASP A 240 20.34 -3.03 -15.19
C ASP A 240 19.57 -2.80 -13.89
N PRO A 241 18.21 -2.82 -13.88
CA PRO A 241 17.44 -2.65 -12.66
C PRO A 241 17.75 -3.68 -11.57
N THR A 242 18.11 -4.90 -11.94
CA THR A 242 18.46 -5.94 -10.97
C THR A 242 19.81 -5.68 -10.30
N VAL A 243 20.77 -5.12 -11.03
CA VAL A 243 22.06 -4.66 -10.49
C VAL A 243 21.85 -3.45 -9.56
N LYS A 244 21.00 -2.51 -9.97
CA LYS A 244 20.64 -1.35 -9.15
C LYS A 244 19.98 -1.76 -7.84
N PHE A 245 19.13 -2.78 -7.88
CA PHE A 245 18.52 -3.37 -6.69
C PHE A 245 19.57 -4.04 -5.79
N ALA A 246 20.47 -4.85 -6.38
CA ALA A 246 21.53 -5.56 -5.66
C ALA A 246 22.49 -4.60 -4.93
N LEU A 247 22.80 -3.46 -5.52
CA LEU A 247 23.66 -2.45 -4.92
C LEU A 247 23.00 -1.70 -3.75
N ASN A 248 21.67 -1.60 -3.76
CA ASN A 248 20.86 -0.91 -2.75
C ASN A 248 21.39 0.51 -2.39
N ASP A 249 21.94 1.22 -3.37
CA ASP A 249 22.48 2.56 -3.22
C ASP A 249 21.66 3.58 -4.04
N PRO A 250 20.85 4.44 -3.37
CA PRO A 250 20.04 5.45 -4.04
C PRO A 250 20.85 6.53 -4.78
N SER A 251 22.14 6.70 -4.44
CA SER A 251 23.00 7.68 -5.09
C SER A 251 23.40 7.30 -6.52
N ILE A 252 23.30 6.00 -6.86
CA ILE A 252 23.65 5.48 -8.19
C ILE A 252 22.53 5.79 -9.19
N LYS A 253 22.77 6.84 -9.98
CA LYS A 253 21.83 7.23 -11.05
C LYS A 253 22.02 6.41 -12.32
N ARG A 254 23.26 5.97 -12.62
CA ARG A 254 23.64 5.22 -13.81
C ARG A 254 24.48 4.01 -13.45
N ILE A 255 24.12 2.84 -14.03
CA ILE A 255 24.93 1.63 -13.90
C ILE A 255 26.18 1.76 -14.78
N LEU A 256 27.36 1.48 -14.20
CA LEU A 256 28.66 1.46 -14.85
C LEU A 256 29.22 0.04 -14.85
N TYR A 257 30.18 -0.27 -15.71
CA TYR A 257 30.84 -1.59 -15.80
C TYR A 257 31.32 -2.16 -14.45
N LYS A 258 31.85 -1.31 -13.56
CA LYS A 258 32.25 -1.73 -12.20
C LYS A 258 31.08 -2.27 -11.38
N HIS A 259 29.87 -1.76 -11.61
CA HIS A 259 28.64 -2.16 -10.88
C HIS A 259 28.14 -3.52 -11.33
N LEU A 260 28.38 -3.92 -12.60
CA LEU A 260 27.96 -5.21 -13.14
C LEU A 260 28.68 -6.41 -12.48
N LYS A 261 29.73 -6.14 -11.71
CA LYS A 261 30.51 -7.16 -10.99
C LYS A 261 30.03 -7.41 -9.56
N VAL A 262 28.95 -6.74 -9.09
CA VAL A 262 28.43 -6.96 -7.74
C VAL A 262 28.01 -8.43 -7.59
N ASP A 263 28.59 -9.11 -6.61
CA ASP A 263 28.23 -10.49 -6.30
C ASP A 263 26.94 -10.50 -5.46
N SER A 264 25.84 -10.78 -6.14
CA SER A 264 24.51 -10.86 -5.56
C SER A 264 23.66 -11.80 -6.40
N PRO A 265 22.85 -12.67 -5.80
CA PRO A 265 21.93 -13.54 -6.53
C PRO A 265 20.88 -12.77 -7.35
N TYR A 266 20.72 -11.48 -7.09
CA TYR A 266 19.89 -10.59 -7.90
C TYR A 266 20.60 -10.07 -9.16
N ASN A 267 21.93 -10.21 -9.29
CA ASN A 267 22.67 -9.71 -10.44
C ASN A 267 22.49 -10.62 -11.66
N THR A 268 21.57 -10.25 -12.54
CA THR A 268 21.26 -11.02 -13.76
C THR A 268 22.31 -10.91 -14.86
N TYR A 269 23.42 -10.18 -14.66
CA TYR A 269 24.63 -10.24 -15.49
C TYR A 269 25.55 -11.39 -15.07
N LEU A 270 25.49 -11.81 -13.81
CA LEU A 270 26.32 -12.93 -13.31
C LEU A 270 25.55 -14.24 -13.30
N TYR A 271 24.29 -14.21 -12.90
CA TYR A 271 23.46 -15.40 -12.72
C TYR A 271 22.38 -15.49 -13.80
N ALA A 272 22.23 -16.67 -14.41
CA ALA A 272 21.18 -16.94 -15.39
C ALA A 272 19.85 -17.25 -14.70
N GLY A 273 18.74 -17.03 -15.41
CA GLY A 273 17.39 -17.25 -14.89
C GLY A 273 16.82 -16.02 -14.18
N LEU A 274 15.72 -16.22 -13.48
CA LEU A 274 15.08 -15.18 -12.68
C LEU A 274 15.85 -14.96 -11.36
N PRO A 275 15.90 -13.73 -10.83
CA PRO A 275 16.44 -13.48 -9.51
C PRO A 275 15.56 -14.15 -8.43
N PRO A 276 16.03 -14.25 -7.16
CA PRO A 276 15.33 -14.96 -6.10
C PRO A 276 13.96 -14.39 -5.73
N GLY A 277 13.71 -13.11 -6.03
CA GLY A 277 12.47 -12.41 -5.73
C GLY A 277 12.29 -11.14 -6.55
N PRO A 278 11.13 -10.50 -6.48
CA PRO A 278 10.87 -9.26 -7.21
C PRO A 278 11.72 -8.11 -6.66
N ILE A 279 12.24 -7.28 -7.58
CA ILE A 279 13.05 -6.10 -7.23
C ILE A 279 12.21 -4.89 -6.82
N THR A 280 10.92 -4.93 -7.11
CA THR A 280 9.90 -3.93 -6.72
C THR A 280 8.53 -4.58 -6.73
N ILE A 281 7.53 -3.95 -6.13
CA ILE A 281 6.13 -4.33 -6.34
C ILE A 281 5.77 -3.97 -7.78
N PRO A 282 5.50 -4.96 -8.68
CA PRO A 282 5.18 -4.68 -10.07
C PRO A 282 3.78 -4.05 -10.22
N SER A 283 3.59 -3.21 -11.23
CA SER A 283 2.25 -2.75 -11.59
C SER A 283 1.38 -3.91 -12.12
N ILE A 284 0.07 -3.80 -11.98
CA ILE A 284 -0.87 -4.78 -12.57
C ILE A 284 -0.64 -4.91 -14.09
N LYS A 285 -0.42 -3.76 -14.77
CA LYS A 285 -0.12 -3.74 -16.19
C LYS A 285 1.19 -4.49 -16.54
N GLY A 286 2.19 -4.41 -15.66
CA GLY A 286 3.42 -5.18 -15.81
C GLY A 286 3.20 -6.69 -15.64
N ILE A 287 2.37 -7.10 -14.69
CA ILE A 287 1.99 -8.51 -14.51
C ILE A 287 1.23 -9.00 -15.75
N ASP A 288 0.21 -8.25 -16.21
CA ASP A 288 -0.57 -8.61 -17.37
C ASP A 288 0.31 -8.63 -18.65
N ALA A 289 1.29 -7.71 -18.77
CA ALA A 289 2.24 -7.70 -19.88
C ALA A 289 3.16 -8.95 -19.92
N VAL A 290 3.46 -9.55 -18.78
CA VAL A 290 4.20 -10.83 -18.72
C VAL A 290 3.28 -11.99 -19.06
N LEU A 291 2.05 -12.01 -18.55
CA LEU A 291 1.06 -13.07 -18.83
C LEU A 291 0.68 -13.12 -20.31
N ASP A 292 0.58 -11.97 -20.94
CA ASP A 292 0.20 -11.79 -22.35
C ASP A 292 1.36 -11.20 -23.17
N TYR A 293 2.61 -11.72 -22.95
CA TYR A 293 3.79 -11.18 -23.61
C TYR A 293 3.70 -11.33 -25.14
N GLU A 294 4.28 -10.35 -25.86
CA GLU A 294 4.32 -10.35 -27.32
C GLU A 294 5.26 -11.47 -27.84
N HIS A 295 4.74 -12.33 -28.73
CA HIS A 295 5.50 -13.39 -29.37
C HIS A 295 6.33 -12.83 -30.54
N HIS A 296 7.64 -12.83 -30.38
CA HIS A 296 8.62 -12.39 -31.38
C HIS A 296 9.97 -13.10 -31.16
N ASN A 297 10.96 -12.81 -32.01
CA ASN A 297 12.30 -13.39 -31.92
C ASN A 297 13.36 -12.44 -31.32
N TYR A 298 12.99 -11.28 -30.81
CA TYR A 298 13.95 -10.34 -30.24
C TYR A 298 14.62 -10.91 -29.00
N LEU A 299 15.92 -10.64 -28.88
CA LEU A 299 16.77 -11.03 -27.75
C LEU A 299 17.42 -9.81 -27.07
N TYR A 300 17.39 -8.65 -27.73
CA TYR A 300 18.05 -7.43 -27.31
C TYR A 300 17.13 -6.24 -27.52
N PHE A 301 17.30 -5.23 -26.68
CA PHE A 301 16.72 -3.92 -26.87
C PHE A 301 17.67 -2.83 -26.33
N CYS A 302 17.53 -1.62 -26.78
CA CYS A 302 18.18 -0.44 -26.24
C CYS A 302 17.28 0.79 -26.45
N ALA A 303 17.51 1.85 -25.68
CA ALA A 303 16.75 3.08 -25.82
C ALA A 303 16.78 3.60 -27.28
N ASN A 304 15.65 4.15 -27.74
CA ASN A 304 15.52 4.69 -29.08
C ASN A 304 16.29 6.02 -29.21
N ALA A 305 16.99 6.19 -30.33
CA ALA A 305 17.70 7.42 -30.64
C ALA A 305 16.78 8.67 -30.78
N ASN A 306 15.46 8.48 -30.93
CA ASN A 306 14.46 9.54 -30.96
C ASN A 306 14.23 10.20 -29.57
N MET A 307 14.72 9.61 -28.47
CA MET A 307 14.54 10.09 -27.09
C MET A 307 13.07 10.21 -26.67
N ASP A 308 12.20 9.37 -27.23
CA ASP A 308 10.75 9.35 -26.98
C ASP A 308 10.33 8.39 -25.86
N GLY A 309 11.30 7.82 -25.14
CA GLY A 309 11.07 6.84 -24.08
C GLY A 309 10.78 5.43 -24.56
N THR A 310 10.85 5.17 -25.87
CA THR A 310 10.71 3.84 -26.48
C THR A 310 12.05 3.14 -26.67
N HIS A 311 12.01 1.87 -27.10
CA HIS A 311 13.19 1.06 -27.37
C HIS A 311 13.26 0.57 -28.82
N LYS A 312 14.47 0.35 -29.32
CA LYS A 312 14.75 -0.42 -30.52
C LYS A 312 15.07 -1.86 -30.15
N PHE A 313 14.38 -2.78 -30.79
CA PHE A 313 14.52 -4.22 -30.56
C PHE A 313 15.39 -4.88 -31.64
N ALA A 314 16.12 -5.94 -31.27
CA ALA A 314 16.99 -6.66 -32.17
C ALA A 314 17.00 -8.17 -31.88
N VAL A 315 17.12 -8.98 -32.95
CA VAL A 315 17.25 -10.44 -32.86
C VAL A 315 18.72 -10.82 -32.63
N THR A 316 19.67 -10.07 -33.18
CA THR A 316 21.11 -10.38 -33.13
C THR A 316 21.88 -9.32 -32.36
N LEU A 317 23.00 -9.72 -31.74
CA LEU A 317 23.91 -8.80 -31.06
C LEU A 317 24.48 -7.75 -32.03
N ALA A 318 24.77 -8.13 -33.28
CA ALA A 318 25.26 -7.18 -34.29
C ALA A 318 24.24 -6.06 -34.58
N ALA A 319 22.95 -6.40 -34.71
CA ALA A 319 21.88 -5.42 -34.88
C ALA A 319 21.70 -4.55 -33.63
N HIS A 320 21.74 -5.14 -32.42
CA HIS A 320 21.72 -4.41 -31.17
C HIS A 320 22.86 -3.40 -31.08
N ASN A 321 24.09 -3.80 -31.39
CA ASN A 321 25.25 -2.91 -31.35
C ASN A 321 25.14 -1.75 -32.35
N ARG A 322 24.47 -1.93 -33.50
CA ARG A 322 24.16 -0.81 -34.42
C ARG A 322 23.17 0.16 -33.77
N ASN A 323 22.06 -0.35 -33.23
CA ASN A 323 21.06 0.49 -32.54
C ASN A 323 21.66 1.26 -31.35
N ALA A 324 22.52 0.62 -30.56
CA ALA A 324 23.20 1.22 -29.42
C ALA A 324 24.15 2.36 -29.86
N ARG A 325 24.87 2.19 -30.98
CA ARG A 325 25.70 3.28 -31.55
C ARG A 325 24.86 4.45 -32.04
N GLU A 326 23.72 4.21 -32.67
CA GLU A 326 22.79 5.26 -33.09
C GLU A 326 22.29 6.07 -31.88
N TYR A 327 21.91 5.38 -30.82
CA TYR A 327 21.47 6.02 -29.55
C TYR A 327 22.60 6.85 -28.93
N GLN A 328 23.82 6.30 -28.85
CA GLN A 328 24.97 7.02 -28.30
C GLN A 328 25.33 8.27 -29.15
N ALA A 329 25.24 8.16 -30.48
CA ALA A 329 25.44 9.30 -31.37
C ALA A 329 24.38 10.39 -31.17
N ALA A 330 23.12 10.01 -30.88
CA ALA A 330 22.06 10.96 -30.57
C ALA A 330 22.32 11.65 -29.22
N LEU A 331 22.74 10.94 -28.17
CA LEU A 331 23.13 11.53 -26.88
C LEU A 331 24.27 12.56 -27.04
N ASN A 332 25.29 12.21 -27.82
CA ASN A 332 26.43 13.09 -28.09
C ASN A 332 26.01 14.38 -28.80
N ARG A 333 25.11 14.29 -29.79
CA ARG A 333 24.56 15.48 -30.50
C ARG A 333 23.79 16.39 -29.55
N LEU A 334 23.05 15.83 -28.59
CA LEU A 334 22.27 16.57 -27.60
C LEU A 334 23.11 17.02 -26.40
N LYS A 335 24.43 16.70 -26.36
CA LYS A 335 25.35 16.97 -25.24
C LYS A 335 24.86 16.42 -23.89
N ILE A 336 24.09 15.33 -23.91
CA ILE A 336 23.64 14.61 -22.72
C ILE A 336 24.76 13.64 -22.31
N LYS A 337 25.29 13.83 -21.08
CA LYS A 337 26.37 12.99 -20.52
C LYS A 337 25.82 11.87 -19.64
#